data_525081f7d64f5fe2977c85c3bde3d952
#
_entry.id   525081f7d64f5fe2977c85c3bde3d952
#
_cell.length_a   1.000
_cell.length_b   1.000
_cell.length_c   1.000
_cell.angle_alpha   90.00
_cell.angle_beta   90.00
_cell.angle_gamma   90.00
#
_symmetry.space_group_name_H-M   'P 1'
#
loop_
_entity.id
_entity.type
_entity.pdbx_description
1 polymer ?
#
loop_
_entity_poly.entity_id
_entity_poly.type
_entity_poly.pdbx_seq_one_letter_code
_entity_poly.pdbx_strand_id
1 'polypeptide(L)'
;MDQLAIERSTTKKVTLRLIPFLFLCFTISILDRVNIGFAALKMNHDLGFSNAIFGLGAGIFFLGYFLLEVPGSAMMVKVGPRKWISRIMVTWAILAVLVAFVKTPMEFYIARFFLGVAEASFYPCMVAYLSGFYQTKHHAKAIAGFMVAIPGANALGAPLSTFLLSVNWLSLAGWQWLFILEAIPSFILGIVCFFYLDDQIKDIKWLNKDEKKWLIDVTTKEELEKQQVKHYTFLQALKDRDVLILSAGYFCWMVGYYGINMFLPTISKGLSEKTSISTQSMGWILGLMYICAMVTMILVGNHSDKKNERRLHVAVCLAISAIAMIISSYIANTSIILSFVFLTIALCGTFGAYAPFWAIPPSFLTGAAAGGAIALINSIGNLGGFFGPYIVGYIKDTTGSFNMSMIFLGVSLIIGSCIVVFLVKQSGKVQSNNFETKLKKSS
;
A
#
# COMPACT_ATOMS: atom_id res chain seq x y z
N MET A 1 20.19 -25.14 26.59
CA MET A 1 19.52 -25.37 25.28
C MET A 1 20.49 -24.96 24.19
N ASP A 2 20.52 -25.69 23.08
CA ASP A 2 21.29 -25.30 21.90
C ASP A 2 20.81 -23.91 21.42
N GLN A 3 21.74 -23.01 21.14
CA GLN A 3 21.44 -21.61 20.74
C GLN A 3 20.54 -21.56 19.50
N LEU A 4 20.70 -22.53 18.59
CA LEU A 4 19.83 -22.68 17.42
C LEU A 4 18.40 -23.10 17.78
N ALA A 5 18.23 -23.89 18.83
CA ALA A 5 16.90 -24.28 19.30
C ALA A 5 16.16 -23.10 19.93
N ILE A 6 16.87 -22.24 20.70
CA ILE A 6 16.31 -21.00 21.27
C ILE A 6 15.89 -20.05 20.14
N GLU A 7 16.76 -19.84 19.14
CA GLU A 7 16.45 -18.99 17.97
C GLU A 7 15.19 -19.44 17.25
N ARG A 8 15.10 -20.74 16.91
CA ARG A 8 13.93 -21.31 16.19
C ARG A 8 12.65 -21.18 17.01
N SER A 9 12.72 -21.51 18.31
CA SER A 9 11.56 -21.39 19.22
C SER A 9 11.08 -19.95 19.33
N THR A 10 11.99 -19.02 19.60
CA THR A 10 11.70 -17.58 19.74
C THR A 10 11.11 -17.00 18.46
N THR A 11 11.77 -17.22 17.31
CA THR A 11 11.29 -16.72 16.03
C THR A 11 9.90 -17.27 15.70
N LYS A 12 9.64 -18.56 15.96
CA LYS A 12 8.33 -19.16 15.74
C LYS A 12 7.26 -18.52 16.62
N LYS A 13 7.51 -18.31 17.91
CA LYS A 13 6.56 -17.68 18.83
C LYS A 13 6.26 -16.23 18.44
N VAL A 14 7.30 -15.44 18.11
CA VAL A 14 7.17 -14.06 17.62
C VAL A 14 6.32 -14.03 16.36
N THR A 15 6.62 -14.92 15.38
CA THR A 15 5.89 -14.98 14.11
C THR A 15 4.42 -15.33 14.33
N LEU A 16 4.11 -16.38 15.08
CA LEU A 16 2.73 -16.81 15.31
C LEU A 16 1.91 -15.81 16.12
N ARG A 17 2.55 -15.01 16.96
CA ARG A 17 1.85 -14.01 17.76
C ARG A 17 1.68 -12.68 17.01
N LEU A 18 2.73 -12.14 16.42
CA LEU A 18 2.68 -10.79 15.87
C LEU A 18 2.17 -10.75 14.43
N ILE A 19 2.62 -11.67 13.56
CA ILE A 19 2.30 -11.59 12.13
C ILE A 19 0.80 -11.71 11.84
N PRO A 20 0.04 -12.70 12.35
CA PRO A 20 -1.38 -12.80 12.04
C PRO A 20 -2.18 -11.58 12.52
N PHE A 21 -1.85 -11.08 13.73
CA PHE A 21 -2.54 -9.95 14.30
C PHE A 21 -2.29 -8.66 13.52
N LEU A 22 -1.03 -8.33 13.23
CA LEU A 22 -0.68 -7.14 12.47
C LEU A 22 -1.13 -7.25 11.01
N PHE A 23 -1.10 -8.45 10.41
CA PHE A 23 -1.67 -8.72 9.10
C PHE A 23 -3.17 -8.40 9.06
N LEU A 24 -3.92 -8.81 10.08
CA LEU A 24 -5.34 -8.47 10.21
C LEU A 24 -5.54 -6.96 10.32
N CYS A 25 -4.78 -6.28 11.19
CA CYS A 25 -4.84 -4.82 11.33
C CYS A 25 -4.55 -4.11 10.00
N PHE A 26 -3.55 -4.59 9.26
CA PHE A 26 -3.20 -4.02 7.96
C PHE A 26 -4.26 -4.31 6.90
N THR A 27 -4.83 -5.51 6.88
CA THR A 27 -5.93 -5.86 5.98
C THR A 27 -7.12 -4.93 6.18
N ILE A 28 -7.50 -4.66 7.42
CA ILE A 28 -8.60 -3.75 7.75
C ILE A 28 -8.27 -2.31 7.31
N SER A 29 -7.02 -1.85 7.50
CA SER A 29 -6.64 -0.51 7.03
C SER A 29 -6.73 -0.36 5.51
N ILE A 30 -6.41 -1.40 4.75
CA ILE A 30 -6.58 -1.39 3.29
C ILE A 30 -8.06 -1.38 2.90
N LEU A 31 -8.92 -2.14 3.60
CA LEU A 31 -10.37 -2.10 3.38
C LEU A 31 -10.92 -0.68 3.57
N ASP A 32 -10.61 -0.04 4.68
CA ASP A 32 -11.04 1.34 4.98
C ASP A 32 -10.53 2.36 3.94
N ARG A 33 -9.40 2.10 3.31
CA ARG A 33 -8.82 2.97 2.28
C ARG A 33 -9.51 2.86 0.93
N VAL A 34 -9.95 1.65 0.55
CA VAL A 34 -10.49 1.39 -0.79
C VAL A 34 -12.02 1.44 -0.83
N ASN A 35 -12.71 1.36 0.30
CA ASN A 35 -14.16 1.36 0.41
C ASN A 35 -14.81 2.61 -0.22
N ILE A 36 -14.11 3.74 -0.23
CA ILE A 36 -14.55 4.99 -0.84
C ILE A 36 -14.91 4.83 -2.32
N GLY A 37 -14.16 3.98 -3.07
CA GLY A 37 -14.45 3.68 -4.46
C GLY A 37 -15.79 2.95 -4.65
N PHE A 38 -16.15 2.07 -3.69
CA PHE A 38 -17.46 1.41 -3.69
C PHE A 38 -18.57 2.34 -3.21
N ALA A 39 -18.30 3.16 -2.17
CA ALA A 39 -19.25 4.15 -1.69
C ALA A 39 -19.69 5.11 -2.81
N ALA A 40 -18.77 5.49 -3.70
CA ALA A 40 -19.02 6.37 -4.84
C ALA A 40 -20.18 5.91 -5.72
N LEU A 41 -20.43 4.59 -5.81
CA LEU A 41 -21.52 4.02 -6.62
C LEU A 41 -22.92 4.54 -6.24
N LYS A 42 -23.10 4.94 -4.98
CA LYS A 42 -24.36 5.52 -4.47
C LYS A 42 -24.17 6.93 -3.91
N MET A 43 -23.11 7.16 -3.15
CA MET A 43 -22.80 8.42 -2.48
C MET A 43 -22.77 9.61 -3.45
N ASN A 44 -22.14 9.46 -4.62
CA ASN A 44 -22.05 10.54 -5.60
C ASN A 44 -23.43 10.97 -6.11
N HIS A 45 -24.33 10.01 -6.35
CA HIS A 45 -25.69 10.30 -6.75
C HIS A 45 -26.48 10.96 -5.62
N ASP A 46 -26.42 10.42 -4.40
CA ASP A 46 -27.21 10.87 -3.25
C ASP A 46 -26.81 12.29 -2.81
N LEU A 47 -25.51 12.64 -2.94
CA LEU A 47 -24.97 13.95 -2.55
C LEU A 47 -24.79 14.92 -3.72
N GLY A 48 -25.10 14.50 -4.95
CA GLY A 48 -24.88 15.32 -6.15
C GLY A 48 -23.41 15.60 -6.45
N PHE A 49 -22.50 14.70 -6.08
CA PHE A 49 -21.06 14.87 -6.32
C PHE A 49 -20.69 14.48 -7.75
N SER A 50 -19.95 15.36 -8.43
CA SER A 50 -19.31 15.03 -9.70
C SER A 50 -18.12 14.06 -9.50
N ASN A 51 -17.63 13.46 -10.59
CA ASN A 51 -16.43 12.62 -10.52
C ASN A 51 -15.18 13.40 -10.11
N ALA A 52 -15.10 14.70 -10.45
CA ALA A 52 -14.00 15.57 -10.00
C ALA A 52 -14.06 15.82 -8.49
N ILE A 53 -15.27 16.09 -7.94
CA ILE A 53 -15.47 16.23 -6.49
C ILE A 53 -15.07 14.94 -5.78
N PHE A 54 -15.54 13.80 -6.26
CA PHE A 54 -15.16 12.50 -5.71
C PHE A 54 -13.65 12.26 -5.81
N GLY A 55 -13.06 12.46 -6.99
CA GLY A 55 -11.64 12.23 -7.23
C GLY A 55 -10.74 13.11 -6.36
N LEU A 56 -11.11 14.39 -6.16
CA LEU A 56 -10.42 15.30 -5.26
C LEU A 56 -10.55 14.82 -3.80
N GLY A 57 -11.74 14.45 -3.35
CA GLY A 57 -11.96 13.96 -1.98
C GLY A 57 -11.26 12.63 -1.70
N ALA A 58 -11.22 11.72 -2.67
CA ALA A 58 -10.44 10.49 -2.58
C ALA A 58 -8.94 10.78 -2.51
N GLY A 59 -8.47 11.74 -3.30
CA GLY A 59 -7.06 12.13 -3.39
C GLY A 59 -6.56 12.93 -2.18
N ILE A 60 -7.36 13.84 -1.62
CA ILE A 60 -6.94 14.74 -0.53
C ILE A 60 -6.54 13.98 0.75
N PHE A 61 -7.05 12.77 0.92
CA PHE A 61 -6.59 11.83 1.92
C PHE A 61 -5.07 11.64 1.88
N PHE A 62 -4.49 11.50 0.69
CA PHE A 62 -3.04 11.28 0.53
C PHE A 62 -2.21 12.53 0.84
N LEU A 63 -2.78 13.73 0.74
CA LEU A 63 -2.11 14.95 1.22
C LEU A 63 -2.01 14.95 2.75
N GLY A 64 -3.11 14.62 3.44
CA GLY A 64 -3.10 14.47 4.91
C GLY A 64 -2.13 13.38 5.36
N TYR A 65 -2.15 12.25 4.66
CA TYR A 65 -1.25 11.12 4.91
C TYR A 65 0.23 11.53 4.75
N PHE A 66 0.59 12.18 3.63
CA PHE A 66 1.94 12.66 3.34
C PHE A 66 2.49 13.59 4.42
N LEU A 67 1.67 14.55 4.87
CA LEU A 67 2.10 15.54 5.86
C LEU A 67 2.48 14.91 7.20
N LEU A 68 1.78 13.87 7.63
CA LEU A 68 1.95 13.26 8.96
C LEU A 68 2.68 11.91 8.95
N GLU A 69 3.04 11.36 7.80
CA GLU A 69 3.73 10.06 7.72
C GLU A 69 5.06 10.06 8.47
N VAL A 70 5.93 11.03 8.21
CA VAL A 70 7.25 11.14 8.85
C VAL A 70 7.15 11.60 10.31
N PRO A 71 6.43 12.72 10.63
CA PRO A 71 6.25 13.14 12.02
C PRO A 71 5.57 12.07 12.89
N GLY A 72 4.58 11.37 12.35
CA GLY A 72 3.85 10.32 13.07
C GLY A 72 4.74 9.12 13.38
N SER A 73 5.62 8.72 12.46
CA SER A 73 6.60 7.66 12.71
C SER A 73 7.59 8.04 13.84
N ALA A 74 8.01 9.30 13.89
CA ALA A 74 8.86 9.80 14.96
C ALA A 74 8.15 9.82 16.33
N MET A 75 6.85 10.09 16.34
CA MET A 75 6.04 10.05 17.57
C MET A 75 5.91 8.65 18.16
N MET A 76 5.89 7.59 17.33
CA MET A 76 5.88 6.22 17.83
C MET A 76 7.08 5.92 18.73
N VAL A 77 8.27 6.43 18.38
CA VAL A 77 9.50 6.23 19.17
C VAL A 77 9.36 6.89 20.55
N LYS A 78 8.70 8.05 20.64
CA LYS A 78 8.51 8.81 21.91
C LYS A 78 7.41 8.25 22.78
N VAL A 79 6.28 7.84 22.19
CA VAL A 79 5.05 7.46 22.89
C VAL A 79 5.02 5.96 23.21
N GLY A 80 5.74 5.17 22.41
CA GLY A 80 5.70 3.71 22.40
C GLY A 80 4.75 3.16 21.32
N PRO A 81 5.11 2.03 20.70
CA PRO A 81 4.36 1.47 19.58
C PRO A 81 2.94 1.05 19.97
N ARG A 82 2.74 0.43 21.12
CA ARG A 82 1.45 -0.02 21.64
C ARG A 82 0.43 1.11 21.69
N LYS A 83 0.79 2.22 22.33
CA LYS A 83 -0.10 3.37 22.48
C LYS A 83 -0.31 4.09 21.15
N TRP A 84 0.76 4.22 20.37
CA TRP A 84 0.71 4.99 19.13
C TRP A 84 -0.10 4.29 18.03
N ILE A 85 0.13 2.99 17.79
CA ILE A 85 -0.64 2.18 16.82
C ILE A 85 -2.11 2.10 17.22
N SER A 86 -2.41 1.85 18.54
CA SER A 86 -3.77 1.86 19.06
C SER A 86 -4.46 3.20 18.79
N ARG A 87 -3.80 4.33 19.12
CA ARG A 87 -4.34 5.67 18.87
C ARG A 87 -4.63 5.88 17.38
N ILE A 88 -3.73 5.51 16.49
CA ILE A 88 -3.92 5.63 15.04
C ILE A 88 -5.21 4.89 14.65
N MET A 89 -5.35 3.61 15.01
CA MET A 89 -6.50 2.78 14.64
C MET A 89 -7.83 3.34 15.18
N VAL A 90 -7.86 3.75 16.44
CA VAL A 90 -9.08 4.30 17.05
C VAL A 90 -9.46 5.64 16.42
N THR A 91 -8.49 6.54 16.22
CA THR A 91 -8.79 7.87 15.64
C THR A 91 -9.22 7.78 14.19
N TRP A 92 -8.58 6.92 13.36
CA TRP A 92 -9.05 6.77 11.99
C TRP A 92 -10.44 6.13 11.93
N ALA A 93 -10.75 5.12 12.79
CA ALA A 93 -12.07 4.50 12.81
C ALA A 93 -13.16 5.53 13.10
N ILE A 94 -12.94 6.43 14.07
CA ILE A 94 -13.88 7.52 14.38
C ILE A 94 -14.05 8.44 13.17
N LEU A 95 -12.97 8.84 12.52
CA LEU A 95 -13.02 9.70 11.35
C LEU A 95 -13.64 9.01 10.12
N ALA A 96 -13.44 7.70 9.95
CA ALA A 96 -14.11 6.92 8.92
C ALA A 96 -15.63 6.93 9.10
N VAL A 97 -16.12 6.79 10.35
CA VAL A 97 -17.57 6.94 10.66
C VAL A 97 -18.05 8.35 10.34
N LEU A 98 -17.26 9.39 10.61
CA LEU A 98 -17.66 10.77 10.29
C LEU A 98 -17.83 11.00 8.79
N VAL A 99 -17.09 10.29 7.92
CA VAL A 99 -17.29 10.35 6.47
C VAL A 99 -18.70 9.91 6.07
N ALA A 100 -19.35 9.02 6.84
CA ALA A 100 -20.74 8.59 6.59
C ALA A 100 -21.77 9.71 6.71
N PHE A 101 -21.45 10.82 7.37
CA PHE A 101 -22.38 11.91 7.67
C PHE A 101 -22.12 13.20 6.89
N VAL A 102 -21.18 13.21 5.94
CA VAL A 102 -20.90 14.36 5.09
C VAL A 102 -22.09 14.65 4.17
N LYS A 103 -22.35 15.94 3.93
CA LYS A 103 -23.45 16.41 3.08
C LYS A 103 -22.97 17.32 1.94
N THR A 104 -21.82 17.95 2.12
CA THR A 104 -21.26 18.92 1.18
C THR A 104 -19.87 18.49 0.69
N PRO A 105 -19.42 18.96 -0.49
CA PRO A 105 -18.06 18.68 -0.95
C PRO A 105 -16.99 19.13 0.04
N MET A 106 -17.17 20.28 0.71
CA MET A 106 -16.20 20.80 1.67
C MET A 106 -16.09 19.90 2.91
N GLU A 107 -17.22 19.44 3.47
CA GLU A 107 -17.22 18.49 4.59
C GLU A 107 -16.54 17.18 4.17
N PHE A 108 -16.79 16.70 2.95
CA PHE A 108 -16.15 15.53 2.41
C PHE A 108 -14.63 15.68 2.32
N TYR A 109 -14.13 16.82 1.79
CA TYR A 109 -12.69 17.09 1.71
C TYR A 109 -12.06 17.17 3.09
N ILE A 110 -12.67 17.86 4.02
CA ILE A 110 -12.18 18.02 5.40
C ILE A 110 -12.12 16.66 6.09
N ALA A 111 -13.20 15.87 6.03
CA ALA A 111 -13.25 14.56 6.65
C ALA A 111 -12.19 13.61 6.06
N ARG A 112 -12.01 13.59 4.73
CA ARG A 112 -11.00 12.79 4.03
C ARG A 112 -9.57 13.23 4.33
N PHE A 113 -9.31 14.54 4.43
CA PHE A 113 -8.01 15.07 4.82
C PHE A 113 -7.61 14.59 6.23
N PHE A 114 -8.51 14.80 7.21
CA PHE A 114 -8.23 14.38 8.59
C PHE A 114 -8.17 12.86 8.75
N LEU A 115 -8.92 12.10 7.96
CA LEU A 115 -8.79 10.64 7.91
C LEU A 115 -7.38 10.24 7.44
N GLY A 116 -6.85 10.90 6.39
CA GLY A 116 -5.47 10.71 5.95
C GLY A 116 -4.44 11.06 7.02
N VAL A 117 -4.64 12.18 7.73
CA VAL A 117 -3.82 12.59 8.88
C VAL A 117 -3.84 11.54 10.00
N ALA A 118 -5.00 10.98 10.33
CA ALA A 118 -5.16 9.99 11.39
C ALA A 118 -4.51 8.65 11.05
N GLU A 119 -4.63 8.18 9.80
CA GLU A 119 -4.06 6.91 9.31
C GLU A 119 -2.55 7.03 9.00
N ALA A 120 -2.05 8.26 8.84
CA ALA A 120 -0.66 8.50 8.52
C ALA A 120 0.28 7.77 9.50
N SER A 121 1.38 7.26 8.96
CA SER A 121 2.39 6.48 9.68
C SER A 121 1.97 5.08 10.17
N PHE A 122 0.73 4.62 9.99
CA PHE A 122 0.32 3.29 10.45
C PHE A 122 1.23 2.17 9.88
N TYR A 123 1.36 2.11 8.56
CA TYR A 123 2.20 1.11 7.91
C TYR A 123 3.69 1.22 8.29
N PRO A 124 4.35 2.40 8.21
CA PRO A 124 5.72 2.54 8.69
C PRO A 124 5.91 2.16 10.15
N CYS A 125 4.96 2.49 11.02
CA CYS A 125 5.00 2.11 12.44
C CYS A 125 4.93 0.59 12.63
N MET A 126 4.10 -0.11 11.88
CA MET A 126 4.03 -1.58 11.95
C MET A 126 5.33 -2.24 11.47
N VAL A 127 5.90 -1.75 10.37
CA VAL A 127 7.19 -2.23 9.86
C VAL A 127 8.30 -1.99 10.87
N ALA A 128 8.37 -0.79 11.45
CA ALA A 128 9.35 -0.45 12.48
C ALA A 128 9.17 -1.27 13.76
N TYR A 129 7.93 -1.50 14.19
CA TYR A 129 7.61 -2.37 15.31
C TYR A 129 8.12 -3.80 15.09
N LEU A 130 7.81 -4.39 13.93
CA LEU A 130 8.29 -5.73 13.59
C LEU A 130 9.81 -5.81 13.53
N SER A 131 10.50 -4.77 13.02
CA SER A 131 11.96 -4.77 12.99
C SER A 131 12.60 -4.85 14.37
N GLY A 132 11.92 -4.40 15.42
CA GLY A 132 12.37 -4.56 16.81
C GLY A 132 12.30 -5.99 17.35
N PHE A 133 11.53 -6.89 16.70
CA PHE A 133 11.32 -8.27 17.14
C PHE A 133 11.92 -9.34 16.21
N TYR A 134 12.49 -8.94 15.08
CA TYR A 134 13.09 -9.86 14.12
C TYR A 134 14.53 -9.51 13.82
N GLN A 135 15.35 -10.56 13.70
CA GLN A 135 16.66 -10.41 13.08
C GLN A 135 16.52 -9.96 11.62
N THR A 136 17.48 -9.20 11.13
CA THR A 136 17.50 -8.68 9.75
C THR A 136 17.29 -9.78 8.70
N LYS A 137 17.82 -11.00 8.93
CA LYS A 137 17.66 -12.16 8.02
C LYS A 137 16.23 -12.68 7.90
N HIS A 138 15.37 -12.48 8.92
CA HIS A 138 13.98 -12.93 8.92
C HIS A 138 12.99 -11.81 8.61
N HIS A 139 13.41 -10.55 8.77
CA HIS A 139 12.60 -9.35 8.63
C HIS A 139 12.00 -9.20 7.21
N ALA A 140 12.82 -9.40 6.16
CA ALA A 140 12.37 -9.29 4.78
C ALA A 140 11.22 -10.25 4.44
N LYS A 141 11.28 -11.50 4.95
CA LYS A 141 10.23 -12.50 4.74
C LYS A 141 8.94 -12.14 5.49
N ALA A 142 9.06 -11.58 6.69
CA ALA A 142 7.90 -11.11 7.46
C ALA A 142 7.18 -9.96 6.73
N ILE A 143 7.92 -8.95 6.23
CA ILE A 143 7.35 -7.82 5.49
C ILE A 143 6.75 -8.26 4.15
N ALA A 144 7.39 -9.17 3.41
CA ALA A 144 6.85 -9.67 2.15
C ALA A 144 5.44 -10.29 2.33
N GLY A 145 5.22 -10.99 3.47
CA GLY A 145 3.89 -11.51 3.82
C GLY A 145 2.84 -10.41 3.99
N PHE A 146 3.22 -9.22 4.48
CA PHE A 146 2.30 -8.09 4.61
C PHE A 146 1.84 -7.53 3.28
N MET A 147 2.69 -7.51 2.25
CA MET A 147 2.31 -6.97 0.95
C MET A 147 1.18 -7.74 0.29
N VAL A 148 1.07 -9.05 0.57
CA VAL A 148 -0.03 -9.90 0.08
C VAL A 148 -1.39 -9.47 0.67
N ALA A 149 -1.40 -8.82 1.84
CA ALA A 149 -2.62 -8.26 2.42
C ALA A 149 -3.28 -7.21 1.51
N ILE A 150 -2.51 -6.47 0.70
CA ILE A 150 -3.07 -5.40 -0.14
C ILE A 150 -4.05 -5.94 -1.18
N PRO A 151 -3.67 -6.82 -2.13
CA PRO A 151 -4.63 -7.41 -3.04
C PRO A 151 -5.63 -8.34 -2.35
N GLY A 152 -5.24 -9.00 -1.26
CA GLY A 152 -6.15 -9.84 -0.46
C GLY A 152 -7.29 -9.06 0.19
N ALA A 153 -6.99 -7.89 0.78
CA ALA A 153 -8.00 -6.99 1.32
C ALA A 153 -8.97 -6.50 0.24
N ASN A 154 -8.44 -6.10 -0.93
CA ASN A 154 -9.29 -5.71 -2.05
C ASN A 154 -10.18 -6.85 -2.55
N ALA A 155 -9.64 -8.08 -2.59
CA ALA A 155 -10.40 -9.26 -3.02
C ALA A 155 -11.58 -9.57 -2.09
N LEU A 156 -11.38 -9.44 -0.78
CA LEU A 156 -12.43 -9.61 0.24
C LEU A 156 -13.35 -8.38 0.30
N GLY A 157 -12.77 -7.19 0.18
CA GLY A 157 -13.48 -5.91 0.28
C GLY A 157 -14.48 -5.71 -0.83
N ALA A 158 -14.18 -6.09 -2.06
CA ALA A 158 -15.07 -5.85 -3.18
C ALA A 158 -16.48 -6.52 -3.01
N PRO A 159 -16.59 -7.83 -2.73
CA PRO A 159 -17.91 -8.43 -2.48
C PRO A 159 -18.53 -7.95 -1.16
N LEU A 160 -17.73 -7.66 -0.11
CA LEU A 160 -18.21 -7.15 1.16
C LEU A 160 -18.82 -5.74 0.98
N SER A 161 -18.08 -4.82 0.37
CA SER A 161 -18.54 -3.44 0.16
C SER A 161 -19.77 -3.39 -0.72
N THR A 162 -19.86 -4.19 -1.80
CA THR A 162 -21.07 -4.26 -2.62
C THR A 162 -22.26 -4.84 -1.89
N PHE A 163 -22.04 -5.79 -0.97
CA PHE A 163 -23.10 -6.30 -0.08
C PHE A 163 -23.56 -5.19 0.89
N LEU A 164 -22.65 -4.49 1.54
CA LEU A 164 -22.97 -3.42 2.49
C LEU A 164 -23.73 -2.26 1.81
N LEU A 165 -23.46 -1.96 0.54
CA LEU A 165 -24.22 -0.99 -0.22
C LEU A 165 -25.71 -1.36 -0.37
N SER A 166 -26.11 -2.62 -0.21
CA SER A 166 -27.52 -3.05 -0.25
C SER A 166 -28.24 -2.88 1.09
N VAL A 167 -27.51 -2.61 2.17
CA VAL A 167 -28.08 -2.40 3.50
C VAL A 167 -28.76 -1.03 3.54
N ASN A 168 -30.06 -1.01 3.86
CA ASN A 168 -30.83 0.21 4.07
C ASN A 168 -31.54 0.07 5.43
N TRP A 169 -30.91 0.54 6.47
CA TRP A 169 -31.42 0.39 7.84
C TRP A 169 -31.33 1.74 8.57
N LEU A 170 -32.23 1.98 9.52
CA LEU A 170 -32.29 3.21 10.34
C LEU A 170 -32.24 4.50 9.53
N SER A 171 -32.91 4.55 8.38
CA SER A 171 -32.92 5.71 7.47
C SER A 171 -31.55 6.15 6.94
N LEU A 172 -30.53 5.31 7.07
CA LEU A 172 -29.20 5.53 6.49
C LEU A 172 -29.06 4.79 5.17
N ALA A 173 -28.42 5.43 4.20
CA ALA A 173 -28.12 4.83 2.91
C ALA A 173 -27.02 3.76 3.02
N GLY A 174 -26.97 2.79 2.10
CA GLY A 174 -26.00 1.71 2.12
C GLY A 174 -24.53 2.17 2.13
N TRP A 175 -24.20 3.30 1.48
CA TRP A 175 -22.85 3.84 1.51
C TRP A 175 -22.45 4.39 2.91
N GLN A 176 -23.43 4.86 3.70
CA GLN A 176 -23.20 5.29 5.07
C GLN A 176 -22.92 4.07 5.96
N TRP A 177 -23.71 3.00 5.79
CA TRP A 177 -23.47 1.72 6.50
C TRP A 177 -22.14 1.09 6.12
N LEU A 178 -21.70 1.23 4.86
CA LEU A 178 -20.37 0.77 4.44
C LEU A 178 -19.27 1.38 5.31
N PHE A 179 -19.23 2.71 5.47
CA PHE A 179 -18.24 3.37 6.31
C PHE A 179 -18.38 2.99 7.79
N ILE A 180 -19.60 2.93 8.31
CA ILE A 180 -19.84 2.62 9.73
C ILE A 180 -19.41 1.19 10.06
N LEU A 181 -19.86 0.21 9.25
CA LEU A 181 -19.63 -1.21 9.55
C LEU A 181 -18.16 -1.62 9.29
N GLU A 182 -17.49 -1.05 8.31
CA GLU A 182 -16.07 -1.30 8.06
C GLU A 182 -15.16 -0.62 9.10
N ALA A 183 -15.59 0.49 9.71
CA ALA A 183 -14.86 1.16 10.79
C ALA A 183 -14.91 0.40 12.14
N ILE A 184 -15.95 -0.41 12.39
CA ILE A 184 -16.09 -1.14 13.66
C ILE A 184 -14.92 -2.09 13.93
N PRO A 185 -14.49 -2.96 12.99
CA PRO A 185 -13.30 -3.79 13.17
C PRO A 185 -12.04 -2.98 13.48
N SER A 186 -11.84 -1.84 12.81
CA SER A 186 -10.71 -0.94 13.04
C SER A 186 -10.70 -0.41 14.47
N PHE A 187 -11.86 0.02 14.96
CA PHE A 187 -12.03 0.51 16.34
C PHE A 187 -11.73 -0.58 17.37
N ILE A 188 -12.33 -1.77 17.20
CA ILE A 188 -12.13 -2.91 18.09
C ILE A 188 -10.66 -3.34 18.10
N LEU A 189 -10.05 -3.50 16.94
CA LEU A 189 -8.63 -3.88 16.83
C LEU A 189 -7.71 -2.80 17.40
N GLY A 190 -8.08 -1.51 17.28
CA GLY A 190 -7.36 -0.43 17.92
C GLY A 190 -7.33 -0.56 19.43
N ILE A 191 -8.45 -0.92 20.05
CA ILE A 191 -8.51 -1.21 21.49
C ILE A 191 -7.70 -2.47 21.80
N VAL A 192 -7.86 -3.54 21.02
CA VAL A 192 -7.11 -4.79 21.20
C VAL A 192 -5.60 -4.55 21.08
N CYS A 193 -5.14 -3.72 20.14
CA CYS A 193 -3.72 -3.32 20.00
C CYS A 193 -3.13 -2.84 21.32
N PHE A 194 -3.88 -2.03 22.06
CA PHE A 194 -3.42 -1.47 23.34
C PHE A 194 -3.14 -2.55 24.40
N PHE A 195 -3.86 -3.66 24.37
CA PHE A 195 -3.67 -4.76 25.33
C PHE A 195 -2.79 -5.89 24.80
N TYR A 196 -2.70 -6.04 23.49
CA TYR A 196 -2.05 -7.16 22.84
C TYR A 196 -0.57 -6.92 22.52
N LEU A 197 -0.21 -5.68 22.12
CA LEU A 197 1.15 -5.31 21.77
C LEU A 197 1.96 -4.97 23.01
N ASP A 198 3.24 -5.30 22.98
CA ASP A 198 4.21 -4.93 24.00
C ASP A 198 5.08 -3.77 23.50
N ASP A 199 5.39 -2.77 24.34
CA ASP A 199 6.22 -1.62 23.95
C ASP A 199 7.70 -2.01 23.79
N GLN A 200 8.19 -2.93 24.64
CA GLN A 200 9.59 -3.36 24.64
C GLN A 200 9.71 -4.88 24.85
N ILE A 201 10.80 -5.48 24.35
CA ILE A 201 11.04 -6.92 24.48
C ILE A 201 11.11 -7.32 25.97
N LYS A 202 11.62 -6.45 26.85
CA LYS A 202 11.69 -6.71 28.31
C LYS A 202 10.32 -6.92 28.95
N ASP A 203 9.28 -6.30 28.41
CA ASP A 203 7.92 -6.34 28.98
C ASP A 203 7.14 -7.59 28.54
N ILE A 204 7.64 -8.33 27.57
CA ILE A 204 7.01 -9.53 27.02
C ILE A 204 6.82 -10.59 28.12
N LYS A 205 5.58 -11.10 28.25
CA LYS A 205 5.24 -12.17 29.21
C LYS A 205 5.13 -13.55 28.59
N TRP A 206 5.01 -13.65 27.27
CA TRP A 206 4.77 -14.89 26.53
C TRP A 206 6.06 -15.57 26.01
N LEU A 207 7.26 -14.96 26.20
CA LEU A 207 8.57 -15.60 26.02
C LEU A 207 9.13 -16.06 27.38
N ASN A 208 9.84 -17.19 27.38
CA ASN A 208 10.59 -17.60 28.55
C ASN A 208 11.86 -16.74 28.76
N LYS A 209 12.53 -16.91 29.91
CA LYS A 209 13.68 -16.06 30.27
C LYS A 209 14.84 -16.16 29.27
N ASP A 210 15.14 -17.37 28.77
CA ASP A 210 16.25 -17.61 27.85
C ASP A 210 15.94 -17.05 26.46
N GLU A 211 14.71 -17.25 25.96
CA GLU A 211 14.22 -16.70 24.70
C GLU A 211 14.23 -15.17 24.71
N LYS A 212 13.76 -14.57 25.83
CA LYS A 212 13.75 -13.11 26.00
C LYS A 212 15.17 -12.55 26.04
N LYS A 213 16.08 -13.17 26.80
CA LYS A 213 17.49 -12.76 26.87
C LYS A 213 18.14 -12.84 25.50
N TRP A 214 17.96 -13.97 24.81
CA TRP A 214 18.50 -14.16 23.46
C TRP A 214 18.00 -13.08 22.50
N LEU A 215 16.71 -12.78 22.52
CA LEU A 215 16.10 -11.78 21.62
C LEU A 215 16.65 -10.38 21.90
N ILE A 216 16.80 -9.98 23.19
CA ILE A 216 17.39 -8.70 23.59
C ILE A 216 18.84 -8.63 23.11
N ASP A 217 19.66 -9.66 23.39
CA ASP A 217 21.08 -9.67 23.05
C ASP A 217 21.30 -9.50 21.54
N VAL A 218 20.50 -10.25 20.73
CA VAL A 218 20.62 -10.20 19.27
C VAL A 218 20.12 -8.89 18.68
N THR A 219 18.97 -8.39 19.11
CA THR A 219 18.43 -7.12 18.59
C THR A 219 19.28 -5.92 19.00
N THR A 220 19.80 -5.91 20.23
CA THR A 220 20.72 -4.86 20.71
C THR A 220 22.01 -4.86 19.92
N LYS A 221 22.58 -6.05 19.64
CA LYS A 221 23.79 -6.16 18.82
C LYS A 221 23.58 -5.61 17.40
N GLU A 222 22.48 -6.02 16.75
CA GLU A 222 22.15 -5.52 15.40
C GLU A 222 21.88 -3.99 15.40
N GLU A 223 21.31 -3.45 16.47
CA GLU A 223 21.07 -2.02 16.60
C GLU A 223 22.38 -1.23 16.76
N LEU A 224 23.31 -1.73 17.58
CA LEU A 224 24.65 -1.14 17.73
C LEU A 224 25.42 -1.18 16.41
N GLU A 225 25.36 -2.29 15.67
CA GLU A 225 25.98 -2.40 14.33
C GLU A 225 25.37 -1.38 13.35
N LYS A 226 24.04 -1.16 13.38
CA LYS A 226 23.37 -0.16 12.56
C LYS A 226 23.75 1.29 12.94
N GLN A 227 23.96 1.57 14.22
CA GLN A 227 24.35 2.91 14.69
C GLN A 227 25.77 3.31 14.26
N GLN A 228 26.68 2.34 14.03
CA GLN A 228 28.03 2.59 13.54
C GLN A 228 28.08 2.98 12.05
N VAL A 229 27.00 2.75 11.31
CA VAL A 229 26.90 3.13 9.89
C VAL A 229 26.40 4.57 9.80
N LYS A 230 27.08 5.42 9.01
CA LYS A 230 26.71 6.83 8.79
C LYS A 230 25.21 6.97 8.53
N HIS A 231 24.52 7.76 9.36
CA HIS A 231 23.11 8.09 9.16
C HIS A 231 22.97 8.99 7.93
N TYR A 232 22.23 8.48 6.95
CA TYR A 232 21.79 9.28 5.80
C TYR A 232 20.55 10.08 6.25
N THR A 233 20.68 11.39 6.31
CA THR A 233 19.55 12.23 6.71
C THR A 233 18.51 12.31 5.58
N PHE A 234 17.26 12.60 5.93
CA PHE A 234 16.18 12.87 4.95
C PHE A 234 16.58 13.94 3.92
N LEU A 235 17.31 14.99 4.36
CA LEU A 235 17.84 16.03 3.49
C LEU A 235 18.92 15.55 2.52
N GLN A 236 19.69 14.54 2.92
CA GLN A 236 20.69 13.92 2.02
C GLN A 236 20.00 13.02 1.00
N ALA A 237 18.92 12.31 1.38
CA ALA A 237 18.10 11.52 0.47
C ALA A 237 17.45 12.40 -0.61
N LEU A 238 17.02 13.63 -0.28
CA LEU A 238 16.49 14.61 -1.23
C LEU A 238 17.53 15.09 -2.28
N LYS A 239 18.81 14.88 -2.05
CA LYS A 239 19.89 15.24 -2.98
C LYS A 239 20.42 14.04 -3.75
N ASP A 240 20.02 12.83 -3.38
CA ASP A 240 20.46 11.60 -4.04
C ASP A 240 19.68 11.37 -5.32
N ARG A 241 20.41 11.35 -6.46
CA ARG A 241 19.83 11.21 -7.79
C ARG A 241 19.06 9.89 -7.95
N ASP A 242 19.59 8.78 -7.45
CA ASP A 242 19.00 7.46 -7.64
C ASP A 242 17.72 7.33 -6.80
N VAL A 243 17.67 7.96 -5.60
CA VAL A 243 16.46 8.07 -4.77
C VAL A 243 15.38 8.90 -5.46
N LEU A 244 15.75 10.06 -6.04
CA LEU A 244 14.78 10.92 -6.74
C LEU A 244 14.21 10.24 -8.00
N ILE A 245 15.05 9.53 -8.75
CA ILE A 245 14.61 8.76 -9.93
C ILE A 245 13.61 7.68 -9.53
N LEU A 246 13.91 6.91 -8.46
CA LEU A 246 12.97 5.90 -7.95
C LEU A 246 11.68 6.52 -7.43
N SER A 247 11.78 7.67 -6.75
CA SER A 247 10.60 8.41 -6.27
C SER A 247 9.72 8.84 -7.43
N ALA A 248 10.29 9.35 -8.52
CA ALA A 248 9.54 9.76 -9.72
C ALA A 248 8.89 8.54 -10.41
N GLY A 249 9.61 7.42 -10.54
CA GLY A 249 9.06 6.17 -11.08
C GLY A 249 7.90 5.63 -10.23
N TYR A 250 8.07 5.65 -8.90
CA TYR A 250 7.02 5.23 -7.96
C TYR A 250 5.82 6.16 -7.98
N PHE A 251 6.03 7.48 -8.08
CA PHE A 251 4.96 8.45 -8.24
C PHE A 251 4.10 8.17 -9.49
N CYS A 252 4.74 8.02 -10.65
CA CYS A 252 4.03 7.71 -11.89
C CYS A 252 3.24 6.39 -11.80
N TRP A 253 3.82 5.37 -11.15
CA TRP A 253 3.11 4.12 -10.91
C TRP A 253 1.92 4.32 -9.97
N MET A 254 2.07 5.06 -8.86
CA MET A 254 1.00 5.29 -7.90
C MET A 254 -0.13 6.17 -8.46
N VAL A 255 0.15 7.08 -9.39
CA VAL A 255 -0.89 7.77 -10.17
C VAL A 255 -1.78 6.74 -10.90
N GLY A 256 -1.15 5.81 -11.63
CA GLY A 256 -1.88 4.74 -12.33
C GLY A 256 -2.62 3.81 -11.37
N TYR A 257 -1.94 3.35 -10.32
CA TYR A 257 -2.47 2.42 -9.34
C TYR A 257 -3.69 2.98 -8.58
N TYR A 258 -3.57 4.15 -7.96
CA TYR A 258 -4.69 4.72 -7.21
C TYR A 258 -5.79 5.26 -8.12
N GLY A 259 -5.42 5.79 -9.29
CA GLY A 259 -6.40 6.25 -10.28
C GLY A 259 -7.35 5.13 -10.70
N ILE A 260 -6.81 3.97 -11.08
CA ILE A 260 -7.66 2.83 -11.46
C ILE A 260 -8.40 2.25 -10.24
N ASN A 261 -7.72 2.01 -9.11
CA ASN A 261 -8.34 1.35 -7.97
C ASN A 261 -9.53 2.13 -7.39
N MET A 262 -9.46 3.47 -7.30
CA MET A 262 -10.54 4.30 -6.77
C MET A 262 -11.75 4.38 -7.70
N PHE A 263 -11.52 4.34 -9.02
CA PHE A 263 -12.60 4.39 -10.01
C PHE A 263 -13.02 3.03 -10.57
N LEU A 264 -12.31 1.95 -10.24
CA LEU A 264 -12.62 0.61 -10.76
C LEU A 264 -14.07 0.19 -10.50
N PRO A 265 -14.67 0.39 -9.31
CA PRO A 265 -16.07 0.11 -9.08
C PRO A 265 -16.98 0.91 -10.01
N THR A 266 -16.74 2.21 -10.18
CA THR A 266 -17.55 3.10 -11.05
C THR A 266 -17.41 2.72 -12.52
N ILE A 267 -16.20 2.43 -13.00
CA ILE A 267 -15.95 1.96 -14.37
C ILE A 267 -16.67 0.63 -14.61
N SER A 268 -16.55 -0.30 -13.67
CA SER A 268 -17.18 -1.61 -13.74
C SER A 268 -18.70 -1.53 -13.71
N LYS A 269 -19.28 -0.59 -12.92
CA LYS A 269 -20.71 -0.31 -12.92
C LYS A 269 -21.17 0.18 -14.30
N GLY A 270 -20.47 1.15 -14.90
CA GLY A 270 -20.79 1.65 -16.24
C GLY A 270 -20.70 0.57 -17.33
N LEU A 271 -19.84 -0.44 -17.16
CA LEU A 271 -19.79 -1.62 -18.03
C LEU A 271 -20.97 -2.56 -17.76
N SER A 272 -21.31 -2.80 -16.50
CA SER A 272 -22.37 -3.74 -16.11
C SER A 272 -23.78 -3.20 -16.34
N GLU A 273 -24.00 -1.89 -16.40
CA GLU A 273 -25.28 -1.28 -16.78
C GLU A 273 -25.71 -1.63 -18.20
N LYS A 274 -24.77 -1.99 -19.08
CA LYS A 274 -25.03 -2.50 -20.44
C LYS A 274 -25.40 -4.00 -20.45
N THR A 275 -25.35 -4.66 -19.30
CA THR A 275 -25.64 -6.08 -19.09
C THR A 275 -26.50 -6.24 -17.84
N SER A 276 -27.17 -7.35 -17.68
CA SER A 276 -28.01 -7.62 -16.49
C SER A 276 -27.17 -8.03 -15.25
N ILE A 277 -25.91 -7.58 -15.12
CA ILE A 277 -25.03 -7.91 -13.99
C ILE A 277 -25.43 -7.06 -12.79
N SER A 278 -25.80 -7.72 -11.69
CA SER A 278 -26.13 -7.03 -10.44
C SER A 278 -24.88 -6.41 -9.79
N THR A 279 -25.08 -5.38 -8.95
CA THR A 279 -23.98 -4.76 -8.17
C THR A 279 -23.24 -5.79 -7.32
N GLN A 280 -23.97 -6.76 -6.74
CA GLN A 280 -23.36 -7.82 -5.94
C GLN A 280 -22.50 -8.78 -6.80
N SER A 281 -22.99 -9.18 -7.97
CA SER A 281 -22.20 -10.01 -8.89
C SER A 281 -20.96 -9.28 -9.39
N MET A 282 -21.04 -7.97 -9.63
CA MET A 282 -19.89 -7.12 -9.95
C MET A 282 -18.85 -7.14 -8.83
N GLY A 283 -19.28 -7.08 -7.55
CA GLY A 283 -18.37 -7.20 -6.41
C GLY A 283 -17.57 -8.50 -6.42
N TRP A 284 -18.20 -9.63 -6.74
CA TRP A 284 -17.51 -10.92 -6.88
C TRP A 284 -16.54 -10.95 -8.06
N ILE A 285 -16.91 -10.35 -9.20
CA ILE A 285 -16.03 -10.23 -10.37
C ILE A 285 -14.78 -9.42 -9.98
N LEU A 286 -14.96 -8.27 -9.33
CA LEU A 286 -13.84 -7.45 -8.86
C LEU A 286 -12.97 -8.19 -7.83
N GLY A 287 -13.59 -8.93 -6.90
CA GLY A 287 -12.86 -9.79 -5.96
C GLY A 287 -11.97 -10.81 -6.67
N LEU A 288 -12.50 -11.49 -7.70
CA LEU A 288 -11.74 -12.43 -8.52
C LEU A 288 -10.57 -11.75 -9.26
N MET A 289 -10.78 -10.55 -9.81
CA MET A 289 -9.71 -9.78 -10.46
C MET A 289 -8.57 -9.49 -9.48
N TYR A 290 -8.86 -9.13 -8.24
CA TYR A 290 -7.84 -8.92 -7.19
C TYR A 290 -7.16 -10.22 -6.74
N ILE A 291 -7.85 -11.37 -6.76
CA ILE A 291 -7.22 -12.68 -6.54
C ILE A 291 -6.20 -12.96 -7.65
N CYS A 292 -6.55 -12.71 -8.92
CA CYS A 292 -5.60 -12.85 -10.03
C CYS A 292 -4.38 -11.93 -9.85
N ALA A 293 -4.60 -10.68 -9.41
CA ALA A 293 -3.53 -9.72 -9.12
C ALA A 293 -2.64 -10.20 -7.96
N MET A 294 -3.22 -10.77 -6.91
CA MET A 294 -2.48 -11.36 -5.78
C MET A 294 -1.60 -12.53 -6.21
N VAL A 295 -2.13 -13.44 -7.00
CA VAL A 295 -1.37 -14.57 -7.55
C VAL A 295 -0.22 -14.06 -8.43
N THR A 296 -0.49 -13.10 -9.31
CA THR A 296 0.53 -12.50 -10.18
C THR A 296 1.63 -11.83 -9.36
N MET A 297 1.30 -11.09 -8.31
CA MET A 297 2.28 -10.46 -7.42
C MET A 297 3.23 -11.48 -6.81
N ILE A 298 2.71 -12.62 -6.34
CA ILE A 298 3.52 -13.71 -5.76
C ILE A 298 4.40 -14.37 -6.83
N LEU A 299 3.86 -14.68 -8.00
CA LEU A 299 4.58 -15.34 -9.07
C LEU A 299 5.71 -14.47 -9.62
N VAL A 300 5.42 -13.20 -9.89
CA VAL A 300 6.41 -12.23 -10.39
C VAL A 300 7.49 -11.97 -9.35
N GLY A 301 7.12 -11.81 -8.07
CA GLY A 301 8.07 -11.66 -6.98
C GLY A 301 9.04 -12.84 -6.91
N ASN A 302 8.52 -14.06 -6.88
CA ASN A 302 9.34 -15.27 -6.84
C ASN A 302 10.22 -15.44 -8.08
N HIS A 303 9.73 -15.09 -9.27
CA HIS A 303 10.51 -15.15 -10.50
C HIS A 303 11.64 -14.11 -10.51
N SER A 304 11.34 -12.89 -10.09
CA SER A 304 12.32 -11.81 -9.95
C SER A 304 13.42 -12.18 -8.94
N ASP A 305 13.06 -12.83 -7.81
CA ASP A 305 14.01 -13.32 -6.82
C ASP A 305 14.94 -14.40 -7.39
N LYS A 306 14.37 -15.40 -8.08
CA LYS A 306 15.15 -16.47 -8.70
C LYS A 306 16.12 -15.98 -9.79
N LYS A 307 15.71 -14.96 -10.55
CA LYS A 307 16.54 -14.38 -11.62
C LYS A 307 17.50 -13.30 -11.12
N ASN A 308 17.34 -12.87 -9.86
CA ASN A 308 18.05 -11.74 -9.26
C ASN A 308 17.97 -10.48 -10.14
N GLU A 309 16.82 -10.28 -10.82
CA GLU A 309 16.54 -9.18 -11.70
C GLU A 309 15.26 -8.49 -11.24
N ARG A 310 15.33 -7.19 -10.94
CA ARG A 310 14.23 -6.41 -10.37
C ARG A 310 13.64 -5.43 -11.36
N ARG A 311 14.52 -4.72 -12.03
CA ARG A 311 14.21 -3.55 -12.85
C ARG A 311 13.31 -3.89 -14.04
N LEU A 312 13.66 -4.94 -14.80
CA LEU A 312 12.87 -5.37 -15.96
C LEU A 312 11.52 -5.95 -15.54
N HIS A 313 11.45 -6.67 -14.39
CA HIS A 313 10.17 -7.16 -13.88
C HIS A 313 9.21 -6.02 -13.58
N VAL A 314 9.67 -4.97 -12.88
CA VAL A 314 8.85 -3.77 -12.62
C VAL A 314 8.40 -3.14 -13.94
N ALA A 315 9.33 -2.88 -14.83
CA ALA A 315 9.04 -2.17 -16.05
C ALA A 315 8.08 -2.92 -16.98
N VAL A 316 8.29 -4.23 -17.17
CA VAL A 316 7.40 -5.08 -17.98
C VAL A 316 6.01 -5.14 -17.37
N CYS A 317 5.90 -5.30 -16.06
CA CYS A 317 4.61 -5.29 -15.37
C CYS A 317 3.86 -3.97 -15.58
N LEU A 318 4.53 -2.82 -15.44
CA LEU A 318 3.91 -1.51 -15.65
C LEU A 318 3.53 -1.28 -17.12
N ALA A 319 4.37 -1.70 -18.07
CA ALA A 319 4.08 -1.60 -19.49
C ALA A 319 2.87 -2.45 -19.90
N ILE A 320 2.81 -3.71 -19.45
CA ILE A 320 1.66 -4.58 -19.69
C ILE A 320 0.39 -3.97 -19.08
N SER A 321 0.47 -3.45 -17.86
CA SER A 321 -0.64 -2.78 -17.21
C SER A 321 -1.15 -1.59 -18.02
N ALA A 322 -0.25 -0.74 -18.49
CA ALA A 322 -0.58 0.44 -19.31
C ALA A 322 -1.28 0.06 -20.61
N ILE A 323 -0.71 -0.87 -21.36
CA ILE A 323 -1.26 -1.35 -22.61
C ILE A 323 -2.65 -1.97 -22.40
N ALA A 324 -2.79 -2.83 -21.39
CA ALA A 324 -4.06 -3.47 -21.08
C ALA A 324 -5.12 -2.45 -20.68
N MET A 325 -4.77 -1.44 -19.90
CA MET A 325 -5.68 -0.37 -19.47
C MET A 325 -6.19 0.43 -20.69
N ILE A 326 -5.30 0.81 -21.61
CA ILE A 326 -5.67 1.52 -22.83
C ILE A 326 -6.55 0.64 -23.72
N ILE A 327 -6.18 -0.62 -23.95
CA ILE A 327 -6.98 -1.56 -24.77
C ILE A 327 -8.38 -1.76 -24.15
N SER A 328 -8.48 -1.92 -22.81
CA SER A 328 -9.75 -2.06 -22.12
C SER A 328 -10.71 -0.90 -22.44
N SER A 329 -10.20 0.33 -22.49
CA SER A 329 -11.01 1.52 -22.76
C SER A 329 -11.63 1.52 -24.17
N TYR A 330 -10.89 1.08 -25.18
CA TYR A 330 -11.38 1.01 -26.55
C TYR A 330 -12.34 -0.16 -26.78
N ILE A 331 -12.08 -1.31 -26.16
CA ILE A 331 -12.87 -2.53 -26.32
C ILE A 331 -14.19 -2.47 -25.53
N ALA A 332 -14.31 -1.58 -24.54
CA ALA A 332 -15.48 -1.45 -23.68
C ALA A 332 -16.82 -1.28 -24.41
N ASN A 333 -16.81 -0.72 -25.63
CA ASN A 333 -17.99 -0.57 -26.46
C ASN A 333 -18.29 -1.79 -27.35
N THR A 334 -17.31 -2.67 -27.55
CA THR A 334 -17.43 -3.85 -28.43
C THR A 334 -17.70 -5.12 -27.61
N SER A 335 -16.95 -5.31 -26.51
CA SER A 335 -17.07 -6.50 -25.67
C SER A 335 -16.76 -6.17 -24.22
N ILE A 336 -17.79 -6.27 -23.39
CA ILE A 336 -17.68 -6.05 -21.93
C ILE A 336 -16.78 -7.09 -21.28
N ILE A 337 -16.90 -8.35 -21.69
CA ILE A 337 -16.09 -9.45 -21.16
C ILE A 337 -14.60 -9.20 -21.42
N LEU A 338 -14.25 -8.85 -22.66
CA LEU A 338 -12.85 -8.53 -23.00
C LEU A 338 -12.36 -7.30 -22.24
N SER A 339 -13.21 -6.29 -22.01
CA SER A 339 -12.85 -5.13 -21.19
C SER A 339 -12.49 -5.54 -19.76
N PHE A 340 -13.28 -6.40 -19.11
CA PHE A 340 -12.95 -6.95 -17.79
C PHE A 340 -11.67 -7.79 -17.79
N VAL A 341 -11.42 -8.58 -18.84
CA VAL A 341 -10.18 -9.35 -18.97
C VAL A 341 -8.98 -8.40 -19.03
N PHE A 342 -9.02 -7.35 -19.86
CA PHE A 342 -7.93 -6.39 -19.95
C PHE A 342 -7.78 -5.54 -18.68
N LEU A 343 -8.85 -5.19 -17.97
CA LEU A 343 -8.78 -4.56 -16.64
C LEU A 343 -8.11 -5.50 -15.63
N THR A 344 -8.39 -6.81 -15.69
CA THR A 344 -7.72 -7.80 -14.85
C THR A 344 -6.23 -7.84 -15.14
N ILE A 345 -5.82 -7.87 -16.40
CA ILE A 345 -4.41 -7.83 -16.81
C ILE A 345 -3.75 -6.52 -16.31
N ALA A 346 -4.44 -5.39 -16.41
CA ALA A 346 -3.96 -4.12 -15.90
C ALA A 346 -3.71 -4.15 -14.39
N LEU A 347 -4.64 -4.71 -13.60
CA LEU A 347 -4.45 -4.92 -12.16
C LEU A 347 -3.29 -5.88 -11.88
N CYS A 348 -3.22 -7.00 -12.59
CA CYS A 348 -2.10 -7.95 -12.46
C CYS A 348 -0.75 -7.27 -12.69
N GLY A 349 -0.64 -6.39 -13.67
CA GLY A 349 0.57 -5.63 -13.93
C GLY A 349 0.90 -4.64 -12.81
N THR A 350 -0.07 -3.83 -12.35
CA THR A 350 0.18 -2.88 -11.27
C THR A 350 0.59 -3.56 -9.96
N PHE A 351 -0.04 -4.67 -9.60
CA PHE A 351 0.31 -5.41 -8.37
C PHE A 351 1.57 -6.26 -8.53
N GLY A 352 1.82 -6.81 -9.73
CA GLY A 352 3.02 -7.60 -10.02
C GLY A 352 4.33 -6.82 -9.84
N ALA A 353 4.30 -5.50 -10.02
CA ALA A 353 5.45 -4.63 -9.83
C ALA A 353 5.86 -4.44 -8.36
N TYR A 354 4.97 -4.70 -7.37
CA TYR A 354 5.21 -4.37 -5.95
C TYR A 354 6.44 -5.05 -5.36
N ALA A 355 6.52 -6.38 -5.43
CA ALA A 355 7.61 -7.13 -4.81
C ALA A 355 8.98 -6.79 -5.44
N PRO A 356 9.15 -6.81 -6.78
CA PRO A 356 10.40 -6.42 -7.41
C PRO A 356 10.81 -4.97 -7.13
N PHE A 357 9.86 -4.03 -7.10
CA PHE A 357 10.16 -2.61 -6.87
C PHE A 357 10.75 -2.39 -5.48
N TRP A 358 10.09 -2.89 -4.43
CA TRP A 358 10.57 -2.69 -3.06
C TRP A 358 11.83 -3.47 -2.71
N ALA A 359 12.29 -4.36 -3.60
CA ALA A 359 13.58 -4.99 -3.52
C ALA A 359 14.73 -4.15 -4.16
N ILE A 360 14.40 -3.07 -4.91
CA ILE A 360 15.41 -2.20 -5.54
C ILE A 360 16.12 -1.29 -4.52
N PRO A 361 15.43 -0.48 -3.67
CA PRO A 361 16.11 0.45 -2.77
C PRO A 361 17.14 -0.21 -1.84
N PRO A 362 16.84 -1.35 -1.18
CA PRO A 362 17.82 -2.01 -0.32
C PRO A 362 19.05 -2.56 -1.05
N SER A 363 19.00 -2.70 -2.37
CA SER A 363 20.11 -3.26 -3.16
C SER A 363 21.28 -2.28 -3.34
N PHE A 364 21.06 -0.98 -3.18
CA PHE A 364 22.08 0.06 -3.29
C PHE A 364 22.13 1.02 -2.08
N LEU A 365 21.11 1.00 -1.22
CA LEU A 365 21.06 1.75 0.03
C LEU A 365 21.35 0.81 1.20
N THR A 366 22.40 1.04 1.93
CA THR A 366 22.82 0.21 3.07
C THR A 366 22.70 0.96 4.38
N GLY A 367 22.45 0.23 5.48
CA GLY A 367 22.42 0.77 6.83
C GLY A 367 21.26 1.73 7.10
N ALA A 368 21.45 2.70 7.98
CA ALA A 368 20.44 3.68 8.37
C ALA A 368 20.01 4.62 7.21
N ALA A 369 20.84 4.73 6.16
CA ALA A 369 20.53 5.47 4.94
C ALA A 369 19.30 4.92 4.21
N ALA A 370 19.13 3.61 4.22
CA ALA A 370 18.02 2.95 3.52
C ALA A 370 16.64 3.40 4.06
N GLY A 371 16.51 3.55 5.38
CA GLY A 371 15.23 3.93 6.01
C GLY A 371 14.71 5.29 5.56
N GLY A 372 15.56 6.32 5.59
CA GLY A 372 15.19 7.69 5.18
C GLY A 372 14.87 7.79 3.70
N ALA A 373 15.64 7.11 2.84
CA ALA A 373 15.41 7.10 1.41
C ALA A 373 14.13 6.30 1.04
N ILE A 374 13.89 5.15 1.65
CA ILE A 374 12.65 4.37 1.48
C ILE A 374 11.43 5.19 1.91
N ALA A 375 11.52 5.89 3.05
CA ALA A 375 10.45 6.78 3.49
C ALA A 375 10.18 7.91 2.49
N LEU A 376 11.23 8.52 1.92
CA LEU A 376 11.09 9.58 0.91
C LEU A 376 10.44 9.04 -0.38
N ILE A 377 10.92 7.88 -0.88
CA ILE A 377 10.34 7.22 -2.07
C ILE A 377 8.85 6.94 -1.82
N ASN A 378 8.51 6.39 -0.66
CA ASN A 378 7.12 6.08 -0.31
C ASN A 378 6.26 7.35 -0.22
N SER A 379 6.74 8.38 0.46
CA SER A 379 6.00 9.64 0.64
C SER A 379 5.75 10.34 -0.69
N ILE A 380 6.78 10.51 -1.55
CA ILE A 380 6.62 11.12 -2.88
C ILE A 380 5.70 10.27 -3.76
N GLY A 381 5.88 8.94 -3.74
CA GLY A 381 5.02 8.04 -4.52
C GLY A 381 3.56 8.12 -4.10
N ASN A 382 3.27 8.16 -2.80
CA ASN A 382 1.90 8.27 -2.29
C ASN A 382 1.18 9.57 -2.72
N LEU A 383 1.91 10.65 -3.08
CA LEU A 383 1.29 11.82 -3.72
C LEU A 383 0.65 11.48 -5.06
N GLY A 384 1.07 10.40 -5.74
CA GLY A 384 0.35 9.87 -6.91
C GLY A 384 -1.10 9.50 -6.60
N GLY A 385 -1.38 9.11 -5.36
CA GLY A 385 -2.74 8.86 -4.85
C GLY A 385 -3.62 10.11 -4.77
N PHE A 386 -3.02 11.31 -4.70
CA PHE A 386 -3.75 12.57 -4.84
C PHE A 386 -4.03 12.88 -6.32
N PHE A 387 -2.99 12.86 -7.15
CA PHE A 387 -3.12 13.28 -8.54
C PHE A 387 -3.91 12.28 -9.40
N GLY A 388 -3.73 10.98 -9.20
CA GLY A 388 -4.40 9.95 -9.98
C GLY A 388 -5.92 10.08 -9.96
N PRO A 389 -6.58 9.91 -8.82
CA PRO A 389 -8.04 10.01 -8.72
C PRO A 389 -8.59 11.38 -9.10
N TYR A 390 -7.92 12.47 -8.71
CA TYR A 390 -8.36 13.81 -9.04
C TYR A 390 -8.41 14.05 -10.56
N ILE A 391 -7.31 13.73 -11.27
CA ILE A 391 -7.23 13.94 -12.72
C ILE A 391 -8.19 13.00 -13.45
N VAL A 392 -8.34 11.74 -13.01
CA VAL A 392 -9.33 10.80 -13.58
C VAL A 392 -10.75 11.36 -13.48
N GLY A 393 -11.14 11.86 -12.30
CA GLY A 393 -12.46 12.46 -12.10
C GLY A 393 -12.68 13.70 -12.95
N TYR A 394 -11.69 14.60 -13.01
CA TYR A 394 -11.73 15.81 -13.83
C TYR A 394 -11.86 15.50 -15.32
N ILE A 395 -11.05 14.56 -15.86
CA ILE A 395 -11.14 14.14 -17.26
C ILE A 395 -12.52 13.51 -17.54
N LYS A 396 -13.04 12.69 -16.63
CA LYS A 396 -14.36 12.07 -16.80
C LYS A 396 -15.47 13.11 -16.89
N ASP A 397 -15.44 14.15 -16.05
CA ASP A 397 -16.46 15.20 -16.04
C ASP A 397 -16.37 16.11 -17.30
N THR A 398 -15.15 16.37 -17.79
CA THR A 398 -14.95 17.21 -18.98
C THR A 398 -15.20 16.50 -20.29
N THR A 399 -14.89 15.19 -20.39
CA THR A 399 -14.99 14.42 -21.64
C THR A 399 -16.25 13.52 -21.71
N GLY A 400 -16.95 13.34 -20.59
CA GLY A 400 -18.10 12.46 -20.49
C GLY A 400 -17.73 10.95 -20.51
N SER A 401 -16.44 10.57 -20.64
CA SER A 401 -15.98 9.19 -20.79
C SER A 401 -14.76 8.88 -19.95
N PHE A 402 -14.63 7.63 -19.50
CA PHE A 402 -13.41 7.15 -18.84
C PHE A 402 -12.27 6.82 -19.83
N ASN A 403 -12.49 6.84 -21.13
CA ASN A 403 -11.46 6.45 -22.11
C ASN A 403 -10.20 7.31 -22.00
N MET A 404 -10.34 8.63 -21.96
CA MET A 404 -9.21 9.55 -21.80
C MET A 404 -8.55 9.40 -20.43
N SER A 405 -9.33 9.13 -19.37
CA SER A 405 -8.79 8.83 -18.05
C SER A 405 -7.91 7.58 -18.06
N MET A 406 -8.34 6.51 -18.74
CA MET A 406 -7.55 5.28 -18.88
C MET A 406 -6.27 5.50 -19.69
N ILE A 407 -6.32 6.32 -20.75
CA ILE A 407 -5.13 6.69 -21.52
C ILE A 407 -4.16 7.48 -20.64
N PHE A 408 -4.65 8.47 -19.86
CA PHE A 408 -3.83 9.23 -18.92
C PHE A 408 -3.11 8.32 -17.91
N LEU A 409 -3.85 7.39 -17.29
CA LEU A 409 -3.27 6.43 -16.34
C LEU A 409 -2.25 5.51 -17.04
N GLY A 410 -2.58 5.02 -18.24
CA GLY A 410 -1.67 4.21 -19.05
C GLY A 410 -0.38 4.94 -19.41
N VAL A 411 -0.48 6.20 -19.82
CA VAL A 411 0.69 7.06 -20.09
C VAL A 411 1.56 7.24 -18.85
N SER A 412 0.95 7.48 -17.70
CA SER A 412 1.67 7.58 -16.43
C SER A 412 2.44 6.30 -16.11
N LEU A 413 1.81 5.13 -16.29
CA LEU A 413 2.47 3.83 -16.08
C LEU A 413 3.61 3.58 -17.07
N ILE A 414 3.48 4.00 -18.35
CA ILE A 414 4.56 3.92 -19.35
C ILE A 414 5.73 4.80 -18.93
N ILE A 415 5.46 6.03 -18.48
CA ILE A 415 6.51 6.93 -17.97
C ILE A 415 7.23 6.27 -16.79
N GLY A 416 6.49 5.72 -15.82
CA GLY A 416 7.06 4.99 -14.70
C GLY A 416 7.91 3.79 -15.15
N SER A 417 7.43 3.00 -16.10
CA SER A 417 8.17 1.89 -16.71
C SER A 417 9.49 2.36 -17.35
N CYS A 418 9.44 3.42 -18.16
CA CYS A 418 10.62 4.00 -18.80
C CYS A 418 11.63 4.52 -17.78
N ILE A 419 11.18 5.23 -16.74
CA ILE A 419 12.06 5.70 -15.66
C ILE A 419 12.79 4.52 -15.02
N VAL A 420 12.08 3.45 -14.68
CA VAL A 420 12.70 2.28 -14.05
C VAL A 420 13.68 1.57 -14.97
N VAL A 421 13.35 1.38 -16.27
CA VAL A 421 14.24 0.70 -17.21
C VAL A 421 15.50 1.51 -17.53
N PHE A 422 15.34 2.80 -17.82
CA PHE A 422 16.43 3.57 -18.41
C PHE A 422 17.27 4.33 -17.40
N LEU A 423 16.66 4.74 -16.27
CA LEU A 423 17.31 5.62 -15.31
C LEU A 423 17.76 4.94 -14.02
N VAL A 424 17.14 3.81 -13.63
CA VAL A 424 17.54 3.07 -12.43
C VAL A 424 18.76 2.19 -12.76
N LYS A 425 19.84 2.33 -12.00
CA LYS A 425 21.07 1.53 -12.18
C LYS A 425 20.87 0.06 -11.82
N GLN A 426 21.54 -0.83 -12.55
CA GLN A 426 21.49 -2.28 -12.27
C GLN A 426 22.48 -2.63 -11.16
N SER A 427 21.99 -3.13 -10.03
CA SER A 427 22.77 -3.43 -8.81
C SER A 427 23.81 -4.57 -8.93
N GLY A 428 24.02 -5.18 -10.07
CA GLY A 428 24.93 -6.32 -10.24
C GLY A 428 26.34 -6.02 -10.70
N LYS A 429 26.61 -4.81 -11.23
CA LYS A 429 27.91 -4.50 -11.85
C LYS A 429 28.86 -3.62 -11.02
N VAL A 430 28.39 -3.02 -9.94
CA VAL A 430 29.20 -2.05 -9.17
C VAL A 430 30.13 -2.74 -8.16
N GLN A 431 29.77 -3.91 -7.64
CA GLN A 431 30.64 -4.62 -6.69
C GLN A 431 31.83 -5.35 -7.35
N SER A 432 31.68 -5.90 -8.55
CA SER A 432 32.79 -6.57 -9.24
C SER A 432 33.85 -5.59 -9.73
N ASN A 433 33.45 -4.45 -10.29
CA ASN A 433 34.41 -3.45 -10.81
C ASN A 433 35.18 -2.71 -9.72
N ASN A 434 34.57 -2.48 -8.52
CA ASN A 434 35.28 -1.86 -7.41
C ASN A 434 36.23 -2.83 -6.68
N PHE A 435 35.93 -4.14 -6.71
CA PHE A 435 36.82 -5.15 -6.12
C PHE A 435 38.00 -5.44 -7.05
N GLU A 436 37.77 -5.56 -8.37
CA GLU A 436 38.86 -5.73 -9.35
C GLU A 436 39.76 -4.49 -9.47
N THR A 437 39.18 -3.28 -9.37
CA THR A 437 39.94 -2.02 -9.42
C THR A 437 40.76 -1.79 -8.15
N LYS A 438 40.29 -2.29 -6.98
CA LYS A 438 41.08 -2.26 -5.75
C LYS A 438 42.18 -3.32 -5.72
N LEU A 439 41.95 -4.50 -6.29
CA LEU A 439 42.98 -5.53 -6.43
C LEU A 439 44.06 -5.15 -7.45
N LYS A 440 43.71 -4.42 -8.53
CA LYS A 440 44.69 -3.90 -9.49
C LYS A 440 45.46 -2.66 -9.02
N LYS A 441 45.08 -2.01 -7.93
CA LYS A 441 45.81 -0.89 -7.30
C LYS A 441 46.68 -1.32 -6.11
N SER A 442 46.53 -2.59 -5.69
CA SER A 442 47.33 -3.18 -4.58
C SER A 442 48.35 -4.22 -5.05
N SER A 443 48.44 -4.46 -6.35
CA SER A 443 49.53 -5.16 -7.04
C SER A 443 50.40 -4.17 -7.83
#